data_0747670e95d3fafc3300ddf031ded592
#
_entry.id   0747670e95d3fafc3300ddf031ded592
#
_cell.length_a   1.000
_cell.length_b   1.000
_cell.length_c   1.000
_cell.angle_alpha   90.00
_cell.angle_beta   90.00
_cell.angle_gamma   90.00
#
_symmetry.space_group_name_H-M   'P 1'
#
loop_
_entity.id
_entity.type
_entity.pdbx_description
1 polymer ?
#
loop_
_entity_poly.entity_id
_entity_poly.type
_entity_poly.pdbx_seq_one_letter_code
_entity_poly.pdbx_strand_id
1 'polypeptide(L)'
;MKPMEQLDQEEKKILQLLPKGIERPRPLKELVKLSGLKDREVRGIIYRLIVLHHVPIGAQYNRPNGYYIITNDKERQQALAPLTSQITMMSKRAEIISNAELESEE
;
A
#
# COMPACT_ATOMS: atom_id res chain seq x y z
N MET A 1 -0.25 14.13 -9.63
CA MET A 1 -0.75 14.08 -8.24
C MET A 1 -1.76 15.20 -8.03
N LYS A 2 -2.83 14.90 -7.32
CA LYS A 2 -3.85 15.91 -7.04
C LYS A 2 -3.37 16.92 -5.99
N PRO A 3 -3.88 18.16 -6.02
CA PRO A 3 -3.47 19.17 -5.05
C PRO A 3 -3.76 18.76 -3.60
N MET A 4 -2.90 19.22 -2.69
CA MET A 4 -3.03 18.95 -1.27
C MET A 4 -4.36 19.43 -0.66
N GLU A 5 -4.91 20.51 -1.17
CA GLU A 5 -6.17 21.04 -0.66
C GLU A 5 -7.36 20.14 -0.90
N GLN A 6 -7.22 19.09 -1.71
CA GLN A 6 -8.28 18.10 -1.91
C GLN A 6 -8.25 17.00 -0.85
N LEU A 7 -7.24 17.01 0.00
CA LEU A 7 -7.09 16.01 1.07
C LEU A 7 -7.81 16.49 2.33
N ASP A 8 -8.40 15.54 3.07
CA ASP A 8 -8.92 15.87 4.41
C ASP A 8 -7.76 15.98 5.40
N GLN A 9 -8.06 16.36 6.65
CA GLN A 9 -7.03 16.58 7.66
C GLN A 9 -6.26 15.33 8.02
N GLU A 10 -6.93 14.18 8.09
CA GLU A 10 -6.29 12.92 8.40
C GLU A 10 -5.38 12.46 7.27
N GLU A 11 -5.83 12.64 6.04
CA GLU A 11 -5.02 12.33 4.86
C GLU A 11 -3.76 13.20 4.81
N LYS A 12 -3.91 14.49 5.07
CA LYS A 12 -2.76 15.40 5.15
C LYS A 12 -1.78 14.98 6.23
N LYS A 13 -2.30 14.62 7.40
CA LYS A 13 -1.48 14.20 8.53
C LYS A 13 -0.63 12.99 8.18
N ILE A 14 -1.24 11.95 7.60
CA ILE A 14 -0.51 10.75 7.22
C ILE A 14 0.50 11.06 6.10
N LEU A 15 0.08 11.81 5.10
CA LEU A 15 0.98 12.17 4.01
C LEU A 15 2.23 12.89 4.51
N GLN A 16 2.08 13.81 5.46
CA GLN A 16 3.22 14.54 6.04
C GLN A 16 4.17 13.65 6.84
N LEU A 17 3.66 12.52 7.35
CA LEU A 17 4.46 11.58 8.11
C LEU A 17 5.23 10.60 7.24
N LEU A 18 4.89 10.50 5.95
CA LEU A 18 5.57 9.57 5.05
C LEU A 18 6.89 10.15 4.58
N PRO A 19 8.01 9.42 4.76
CA PRO A 19 9.31 9.88 4.26
C PRO A 19 9.38 9.77 2.75
N LYS A 20 10.21 10.60 2.14
CA LYS A 20 10.47 10.53 0.71
C LYS A 20 11.65 9.59 0.47
N GLY A 21 11.42 8.61 -0.39
CA GLY A 21 12.45 7.63 -0.72
C GLY A 21 12.45 6.41 0.19
N ILE A 22 13.05 5.33 -0.31
CA ILE A 22 13.01 4.02 0.31
C ILE A 22 14.01 3.82 1.46
N GLU A 23 14.94 4.74 1.64
CA GLU A 23 16.03 4.55 2.61
C GLU A 23 15.56 4.38 4.05
N ARG A 24 14.56 5.15 4.45
CA ARG A 24 14.03 5.11 5.82
C ARG A 24 12.51 5.08 5.80
N PRO A 25 11.93 3.98 5.33
CA PRO A 25 10.47 3.87 5.30
C PRO A 25 9.92 3.93 6.72
N ARG A 26 8.69 4.38 6.85
CA ARG A 26 8.06 4.51 8.16
C ARG A 26 7.07 3.38 8.39
N PRO A 27 7.31 2.51 9.38
CA PRO A 27 6.41 1.38 9.64
C PRO A 27 5.01 1.83 10.06
N LEU A 28 4.04 0.99 9.78
CA LEU A 28 2.65 1.24 10.19
C LEU A 28 2.53 1.57 11.67
N LYS A 29 3.23 0.81 12.50
CA LYS A 29 3.23 1.00 13.96
C LYS A 29 3.64 2.43 14.35
N GLU A 30 4.64 2.97 13.66
CA GLU A 30 5.10 4.32 13.91
C GLU A 30 4.10 5.36 13.41
N LEU A 31 3.48 5.12 12.26
CA LEU A 31 2.43 5.99 11.74
C LEU A 31 1.24 6.05 12.70
N VAL A 32 0.86 4.92 13.27
CA VAL A 32 -0.20 4.84 14.27
C VAL A 32 0.18 5.68 15.50
N LYS A 33 1.38 5.49 16.00
CA LYS A 33 1.87 6.20 17.18
C LYS A 33 1.90 7.71 16.96
N LEU A 34 2.44 8.15 15.83
CA LEU A 34 2.62 9.58 15.55
C LEU A 34 1.30 10.28 15.18
N SER A 35 0.39 9.56 14.53
CA SER A 35 -0.89 10.15 14.10
C SER A 35 -1.97 10.11 15.18
N GLY A 36 -1.88 9.16 16.10
CA GLY A 36 -2.93 8.91 17.07
C GLY A 36 -4.11 8.16 16.50
N LEU A 37 -4.00 7.68 15.26
CA LEU A 37 -5.06 6.93 14.59
C LEU A 37 -4.83 5.43 14.78
N LYS A 38 -5.87 4.63 14.55
CA LYS A 38 -5.78 3.17 14.64
C LYS A 38 -5.16 2.58 13.38
N ASP A 39 -4.62 1.36 13.49
CA ASP A 39 -4.04 0.63 12.36
C ASP A 39 -4.95 0.63 11.14
N ARG A 40 -6.20 0.29 11.36
CA ARG A 40 -7.20 0.19 10.30
C ARG A 40 -7.41 1.54 9.60
N GLU A 41 -7.46 2.61 10.39
CA GLU A 41 -7.64 3.95 9.86
C GLU A 41 -6.45 4.38 9.01
N VAL A 42 -5.24 4.13 9.51
CA VAL A 42 -4.01 4.47 8.78
C VAL A 42 -3.95 3.72 7.44
N ARG A 43 -4.24 2.42 7.46
CA ARG A 43 -4.25 1.61 6.22
C ARG A 43 -5.27 2.13 5.21
N GLY A 44 -6.46 2.48 5.70
CA GLY A 44 -7.51 3.05 4.85
C GLY A 44 -7.10 4.37 4.24
N ILE A 45 -6.42 5.21 5.02
CA ILE A 45 -5.93 6.51 4.53
C ILE A 45 -4.86 6.31 3.46
N ILE A 46 -3.92 5.40 3.68
CA ILE A 46 -2.88 5.09 2.68
C ILE A 46 -3.52 4.61 1.38
N TYR A 47 -4.52 3.74 1.48
CA TYR A 47 -5.26 3.26 0.33
C TYR A 47 -5.90 4.43 -0.45
N ARG A 48 -6.58 5.35 0.26
CA ARG A 48 -7.21 6.50 -0.37
C ARG A 48 -6.19 7.44 -1.01
N LEU A 49 -5.05 7.66 -0.35
CA LEU A 49 -3.99 8.49 -0.91
C LEU A 49 -3.51 7.94 -2.25
N ILE A 50 -3.37 6.62 -2.35
CA ILE A 50 -2.94 6.00 -3.60
C ILE A 50 -4.04 6.03 -4.64
N VAL A 51 -5.21 5.53 -4.30
CA VAL A 51 -6.28 5.26 -5.27
C VAL A 51 -7.05 6.51 -5.65
N LEU A 52 -7.37 7.36 -4.69
CA LEU A 52 -8.17 8.56 -4.95
C LEU A 52 -7.31 9.77 -5.28
N HIS A 53 -6.15 9.89 -4.67
CA HIS A 53 -5.33 11.09 -4.81
C HIS A 53 -4.06 10.86 -5.62
N HIS A 54 -3.85 9.62 -6.08
CA HIS A 54 -2.73 9.23 -6.96
C HIS A 54 -1.35 9.54 -6.36
N VAL A 55 -1.23 9.45 -5.05
CA VAL A 55 0.05 9.62 -4.38
C VAL A 55 0.88 8.35 -4.56
N PRO A 56 2.12 8.45 -5.05
CA PRO A 56 2.95 7.27 -5.26
C PRO A 56 3.57 6.79 -3.94
N ILE A 57 2.90 5.87 -3.28
CA ILE A 57 3.35 5.31 -2.01
C ILE A 57 3.79 3.87 -2.22
N GLY A 58 5.02 3.56 -1.77
CA GLY A 58 5.54 2.21 -1.77
C GLY A 58 5.51 1.62 -0.37
N ALA A 59 5.53 0.29 -0.30
CA ALA A 59 5.62 -0.44 0.95
C ALA A 59 6.78 -1.42 0.88
N GLN A 60 7.69 -1.34 1.85
CA GLN A 60 8.80 -2.28 1.95
C GLN A 60 8.53 -3.25 3.07
N TYR A 61 8.58 -4.55 2.76
CA TYR A 61 8.28 -5.61 3.73
C TYR A 61 9.51 -6.13 4.45
N ASN A 62 10.68 -6.03 3.82
CA ASN A 62 11.95 -6.41 4.43
C ASN A 62 12.50 -5.24 5.25
N ARG A 63 13.39 -5.52 6.18
CA ARG A 63 13.99 -4.47 7.01
C ARG A 63 14.93 -3.57 6.22
N PRO A 64 14.86 -2.26 6.43
CA PRO A 64 13.87 -1.55 7.23
C PRO A 64 12.51 -1.54 6.53
N ASN A 65 11.46 -1.97 7.24
CA ASN A 65 10.13 -2.06 6.66
C ASN A 65 9.33 -0.77 6.86
N GLY A 66 8.32 -0.56 6.02
CA GLY A 66 7.42 0.56 6.17
C GLY A 66 7.01 1.18 4.84
N TYR A 67 6.32 2.32 4.95
CA TYR A 67 5.80 3.06 3.82
C TYR A 67 6.68 4.26 3.51
N TYR A 68 6.70 4.64 2.24
CA TYR A 68 7.51 5.77 1.77
C TYR A 68 6.91 6.36 0.51
N ILE A 69 7.25 7.61 0.22
CA ILE A 69 6.88 8.26 -1.04
C ILE A 69 7.91 7.87 -2.10
N ILE A 70 7.45 7.32 -3.21
CA ILE A 70 8.30 6.91 -4.33
C ILE A 70 8.85 8.15 -5.02
N THR A 71 10.17 8.23 -5.20
CA THR A 71 10.83 9.41 -5.76
C THR A 71 11.53 9.17 -7.09
N ASN A 72 11.64 7.92 -7.54
CA ASN A 72 12.31 7.61 -8.82
C ASN A 72 11.81 6.28 -9.37
N ASP A 73 12.19 5.98 -10.61
CA ASP A 73 11.73 4.77 -11.29
C ASP A 73 12.21 3.48 -10.66
N LYS A 74 13.41 3.48 -10.09
CA LYS A 74 13.93 2.31 -9.40
C LYS A 74 13.04 1.94 -8.22
N GLU A 75 12.67 2.93 -7.42
CA GLU A 75 11.76 2.73 -6.29
C GLU A 75 10.37 2.31 -6.76
N ARG A 76 9.92 2.87 -7.89
CA ARG A 76 8.64 2.47 -8.49
C ARG A 76 8.65 0.98 -8.84
N GLN A 77 9.70 0.51 -9.48
CA GLN A 77 9.81 -0.91 -9.83
C GLN A 77 9.87 -1.80 -8.59
N GLN A 78 10.58 -1.36 -7.56
CA GLN A 78 10.65 -2.10 -6.31
C GLN A 78 9.29 -2.19 -5.62
N ALA A 79 8.50 -1.12 -5.68
CA ALA A 79 7.16 -1.09 -5.09
C ALA A 79 6.18 -1.96 -5.88
N LEU A 80 6.31 -2.00 -7.20
CA LEU A 80 5.40 -2.76 -8.08
C LEU A 80 5.66 -4.26 -8.05
N ALA A 81 6.89 -4.70 -7.86
CA ALA A 81 7.25 -6.11 -7.96
C ALA A 81 6.39 -7.04 -7.08
N PRO A 82 6.22 -6.78 -5.77
CA PRO A 82 5.37 -7.66 -4.94
C PRO A 82 3.89 -7.61 -5.36
N LEU A 83 3.41 -6.47 -5.83
CA LEU A 83 2.03 -6.34 -6.27
C LEU A 83 1.79 -7.14 -7.56
N THR A 84 2.72 -7.08 -8.49
CA THR A 84 2.65 -7.85 -9.74
C THR A 84 2.67 -9.35 -9.46
N SER A 85 3.52 -9.80 -8.53
CA SER A 85 3.56 -11.19 -8.09
C SER A 85 2.23 -11.65 -7.49
N GLN A 86 1.63 -10.81 -6.65
CA GLN A 86 0.33 -11.11 -6.05
C GLN A 86 -0.75 -11.27 -7.10
N ILE A 87 -0.79 -10.39 -8.09
CA ILE A 87 -1.76 -10.46 -9.19
C ILE A 87 -1.62 -11.79 -9.93
N THR A 88 -0.40 -12.16 -10.28
CA THR A 88 -0.11 -13.41 -10.99
C THR A 88 -0.57 -14.63 -10.18
N MET A 89 -0.25 -14.67 -8.90
CA MET A 89 -0.63 -15.79 -8.03
C MET A 89 -2.13 -15.86 -7.82
N MET A 90 -2.79 -14.72 -7.70
CA MET A 90 -4.24 -14.67 -7.52
C MET A 90 -4.95 -15.13 -8.79
N SER A 91 -4.45 -14.73 -9.97
CA SER A 91 -4.99 -15.18 -11.26
C SER A 91 -4.89 -16.69 -11.40
N LYS A 92 -3.74 -17.26 -11.04
CA LYS A 92 -3.52 -18.70 -11.10
C LYS A 92 -4.46 -19.43 -10.17
N ARG A 93 -4.63 -18.94 -8.95
CA ARG A 93 -5.53 -19.50 -7.97
C ARG A 93 -6.97 -19.48 -8.45
N ALA A 94 -7.39 -18.36 -9.02
CA ALA A 94 -8.74 -18.22 -9.56
C ALA A 94 -8.98 -19.23 -10.69
N GLU A 95 -8.01 -19.41 -11.58
CA GLU A 95 -8.09 -20.36 -12.67
C GLU A 95 -8.25 -21.78 -12.18
N ILE A 96 -7.43 -22.18 -11.19
CA ILE A 96 -7.49 -23.52 -10.62
C ILE A 96 -8.86 -23.79 -9.97
N ILE A 97 -9.36 -22.85 -9.19
CA ILE A 97 -10.66 -22.97 -8.54
C ILE A 97 -11.79 -23.06 -9.57
N SER A 98 -11.72 -22.24 -10.63
CA SER A 98 -12.75 -22.22 -11.68
C SER A 98 -12.85 -23.55 -12.41
N ASN A 99 -11.74 -24.26 -12.56
CA ASN A 99 -11.68 -25.51 -13.32
C ASN A 99 -11.70 -26.77 -12.44
N ALA A 100 -11.76 -26.59 -11.12
CA ALA A 100 -11.73 -27.73 -10.21
C ALA A 100 -13.03 -28.52 -10.26
N GLU A 101 -12.91 -29.83 -10.17
CA GLU A 101 -14.08 -30.70 -10.04
C GLU A 101 -14.66 -30.55 -8.65
N LEU A 102 -15.97 -30.45 -8.56
CA LEU A 102 -16.66 -30.31 -7.30
C LEU A 102 -17.23 -31.65 -6.86
N GLU A 103 -17.13 -31.93 -5.58
CA GLU A 103 -17.79 -33.12 -5.04
C GLU A 103 -19.27 -32.86 -4.95
N SER A 104 -20.08 -33.88 -5.32
CA SER A 104 -21.51 -33.77 -5.23
C SER A 104 -21.94 -33.92 -3.75
N GLU A 105 -22.89 -33.09 -3.35
CA GLU A 105 -23.46 -33.15 -2.01
C GLU A 105 -24.52 -34.24 -1.84
N GLU A 106 -24.90 -34.88 -2.92
CA GLU A 106 -25.92 -35.91 -2.90
C GLU A 106 -25.41 -37.26 -2.42
#